data_3ea7f8e9bb7312e172f2310c43cf79c6
#
_entry.id   3ea7f8e9bb7312e172f2310c43cf79c6
#
_cell.length_a   1.000
_cell.length_b   1.000
_cell.length_c   1.000
_cell.angle_alpha   90.00
_cell.angle_beta   90.00
_cell.angle_gamma   90.00
#
_symmetry.space_group_name_H-M   'P 1'
#
loop_
_entity.id
_entity.type
_entity.pdbx_description
1 polymer ?
#
loop_
_entity_poly.entity_id
_entity_poly.type
_entity_poly.pdbx_seq_one_letter_code
_entity_poly.pdbx_strand_id
1 'polypeptide(L)'
;LLRYPQSLDLKGLEDGNEVVYTGKERMSILLLILLMRNEDLKINQLSGQFRVSRSTVKNDMAALDERLKKDGMGIGYSGHFYLSGPKLKRTTLMNQEFRKYIEYLINPFTEYNSYEFYCIHIIHKAFEGISIANVVMAVDGLLEELKCTLTSSSYLWYMSNVVVLVWFILHDKDYPLDITVVPDYDREVYQRFGEKLGAIIGKPVSEEHMAMMAKMFDFTNKMAGGTAEVDPVHTQEVTFSLISAMSKRMNMPFDKDTNLVEGLLNHMIPLIQRINNHVDIHDNVSSLMRPEEQQFLSIVKQCCKETDTLEKLENEDELVYLTICFMASIRRMKGAPYKKVLLVCGHGYGTTTMLKESLLSEDQIHIVDTLPIYKLSSYPDWAAIDYVLSTIRINNSLPKPCLTVNPILQSEDRAAMDRLGIPRKSLLSSYYSIEEKLGFLDEN
;
A
#
# COMPACT_ATOMS: atom_id res chain seq x y z
N LEU A 1 18.98 -2.17 -13.42
CA LEU A 1 18.10 -1.70 -14.50
C LEU A 1 16.95 -2.69 -14.63
N LEU A 2 15.82 -2.39 -13.97
CA LEU A 2 14.57 -3.10 -14.20
C LEU A 2 14.19 -2.92 -15.68
N ARG A 3 14.15 -3.98 -16.44
CA ARG A 3 13.62 -3.94 -17.81
C ARG A 3 12.09 -3.97 -17.68
N TYR A 4 11.48 -2.80 -17.70
CA TYR A 4 10.04 -2.68 -17.92
C TYR A 4 9.73 -3.27 -19.32
N PRO A 5 8.69 -4.09 -19.46
CA PRO A 5 8.29 -4.58 -20.77
C PRO A 5 7.92 -3.38 -21.65
N GLN A 6 8.76 -3.09 -22.65
CA GLN A 6 8.57 -1.95 -23.56
C GLN A 6 7.40 -2.13 -24.52
N SER A 7 6.85 -3.32 -24.63
CA SER A 7 5.63 -3.61 -25.41
C SER A 7 4.92 -4.82 -24.80
N LEU A 8 3.68 -4.63 -24.40
CA LEU A 8 2.76 -5.75 -24.20
C LEU A 8 2.45 -6.33 -25.60
N ASP A 9 2.86 -7.56 -25.85
CA ASP A 9 2.51 -8.25 -27.09
C ASP A 9 1.01 -8.62 -27.03
N LEU A 10 0.19 -7.77 -27.64
CA LEU A 10 -1.27 -7.92 -27.67
C LEU A 10 -1.74 -9.06 -28.58
N LYS A 11 -0.84 -9.67 -29.38
CA LYS A 11 -1.20 -10.74 -30.33
C LYS A 11 -1.69 -12.01 -29.65
N GLY A 12 -1.30 -12.26 -28.39
CA GLY A 12 -1.77 -13.43 -27.65
C GLY A 12 -3.27 -13.44 -27.30
N LEU A 13 -3.98 -12.30 -27.38
CA LEU A 13 -5.44 -12.21 -27.16
C LEU A 13 -6.26 -12.45 -28.41
N GLU A 14 -5.66 -12.28 -29.61
CA GLU A 14 -6.34 -12.52 -30.89
C GLU A 14 -6.35 -14.00 -31.27
N ASP A 15 -5.44 -14.81 -30.69
CA ASP A 15 -5.32 -16.23 -30.95
C ASP A 15 -6.23 -17.08 -30.03
N GLY A 16 -7.52 -17.11 -30.35
CA GLY A 16 -8.39 -18.30 -30.31
C GLY A 16 -8.72 -18.99 -28.97
N ASN A 17 -8.13 -18.64 -27.85
CA ASN A 17 -8.50 -19.24 -26.57
C ASN A 17 -9.75 -18.55 -26.01
N GLU A 18 -10.82 -19.33 -25.80
CA GLU A 18 -12.08 -18.88 -25.23
C GLU A 18 -11.87 -18.47 -23.74
N VAL A 19 -11.59 -17.19 -23.51
CA VAL A 19 -11.54 -16.65 -22.13
C VAL A 19 -12.95 -16.40 -21.65
N VAL A 20 -13.37 -17.17 -20.65
CA VAL A 20 -14.65 -17.00 -19.96
C VAL A 20 -14.38 -16.30 -18.63
N TYR A 21 -14.85 -15.06 -18.50
CA TYR A 21 -14.73 -14.30 -17.26
C TYR A 21 -15.81 -14.71 -16.25
N THR A 22 -15.44 -14.86 -14.99
CA THR A 22 -16.38 -15.02 -13.87
C THR A 22 -17.21 -13.74 -13.66
N GLY A 23 -18.31 -13.81 -12.94
CA GLY A 23 -19.11 -12.62 -12.61
C GLY A 23 -18.31 -11.55 -11.85
N LYS A 24 -17.40 -11.96 -10.95
CA LYS A 24 -16.52 -11.03 -10.22
C LYS A 24 -15.53 -10.32 -11.15
N GLU A 25 -14.89 -11.06 -12.04
CA GLU A 25 -13.96 -10.50 -13.04
C GLU A 25 -14.68 -9.53 -13.98
N ARG A 26 -15.87 -9.89 -14.48
CA ARG A 26 -16.66 -8.98 -15.33
C ARG A 26 -17.04 -7.69 -14.58
N MET A 27 -17.44 -7.75 -13.31
CA MET A 27 -17.72 -6.56 -12.50
C MET A 27 -16.48 -5.68 -12.33
N SER A 28 -15.29 -6.26 -12.11
CA SER A 28 -14.06 -5.49 -12.00
C SER A 28 -13.68 -4.85 -13.34
N ILE A 29 -13.82 -5.55 -14.45
CA ILE A 29 -13.62 -5.00 -15.80
C ILE A 29 -14.61 -3.85 -16.07
N LEU A 30 -15.89 -4.03 -15.74
CA LEU A 30 -16.91 -2.98 -15.88
C LEU A 30 -16.58 -1.74 -15.07
N LEU A 31 -16.15 -1.91 -13.83
CA LEU A 31 -15.73 -0.81 -12.98
C LEU A 31 -14.55 -0.05 -13.60
N LEU A 32 -13.53 -0.77 -14.06
CA LEU A 32 -12.35 -0.18 -14.69
C LEU A 32 -12.72 0.61 -15.96
N ILE A 33 -13.59 0.05 -16.79
CA ILE A 33 -14.09 0.75 -17.99
C ILE A 33 -14.85 2.02 -17.61
N LEU A 34 -15.73 1.97 -16.59
CA LEU A 34 -16.50 3.13 -16.13
C LEU A 34 -15.61 4.24 -15.54
N LEU A 35 -14.49 3.87 -14.92
CA LEU A 35 -13.51 4.81 -14.38
C LEU A 35 -12.64 5.47 -15.45
N MET A 36 -12.23 4.69 -16.47
CA MET A 36 -11.18 5.08 -17.43
C MET A 36 -11.71 5.62 -18.75
N ARG A 37 -12.92 5.22 -19.17
CA ARG A 37 -13.43 5.60 -20.49
C ARG A 37 -14.24 6.87 -20.48
N ASN A 38 -14.03 7.68 -21.52
CA ASN A 38 -14.93 8.77 -21.93
C ASN A 38 -15.94 8.32 -23.02
N GLU A 39 -15.95 7.04 -23.38
CA GLU A 39 -16.79 6.50 -24.47
C GLU A 39 -18.11 5.95 -23.94
N ASP A 40 -19.15 6.06 -24.75
CA ASP A 40 -20.49 5.53 -24.48
C ASP A 40 -20.47 4.00 -24.30
N LEU A 41 -20.68 3.52 -23.07
CA LEU A 41 -20.80 2.10 -22.78
C LEU A 41 -22.23 1.60 -23.13
N LYS A 42 -22.31 0.76 -24.17
CA LYS A 42 -23.55 0.14 -24.61
C LYS A 42 -23.61 -1.33 -24.23
N ILE A 43 -24.76 -1.78 -23.72
CA ILE A 43 -24.97 -3.18 -23.30
C ILE A 43 -24.61 -4.18 -24.43
N ASN A 44 -24.89 -3.84 -25.68
CA ASN A 44 -24.61 -4.72 -26.80
C ASN A 44 -23.12 -4.96 -27.02
N GLN A 45 -22.31 -3.92 -26.84
CA GLN A 45 -20.85 -4.02 -26.95
C GLN A 45 -20.30 -4.89 -25.82
N LEU A 46 -20.72 -4.64 -24.57
CA LEU A 46 -20.34 -5.42 -23.42
C LEU A 46 -20.76 -6.89 -23.50
N SER A 47 -21.99 -7.14 -23.97
CA SER A 47 -22.53 -8.49 -24.21
C SER A 47 -21.67 -9.28 -25.22
N GLY A 48 -21.29 -8.63 -26.33
CA GLY A 48 -20.39 -9.22 -27.32
C GLY A 48 -18.98 -9.45 -26.79
N GLN A 49 -18.45 -8.48 -26.05
CA GLN A 49 -17.10 -8.49 -25.49
C GLN A 49 -16.91 -9.58 -24.41
N PHE A 50 -17.89 -9.76 -23.55
CA PHE A 50 -17.88 -10.80 -22.53
C PHE A 50 -18.45 -12.14 -22.98
N ARG A 51 -19.00 -12.20 -24.20
CA ARG A 51 -19.68 -13.39 -24.74
C ARG A 51 -20.79 -13.92 -23.82
N VAL A 52 -21.55 -13.01 -23.19
CA VAL A 52 -22.68 -13.32 -22.32
C VAL A 52 -23.94 -12.63 -22.78
N SER A 53 -25.09 -13.04 -22.26
CA SER A 53 -26.36 -12.42 -22.57
C SER A 53 -26.45 -10.97 -22.09
N ARG A 54 -27.31 -10.16 -22.74
CA ARG A 54 -27.61 -8.78 -22.28
C ARG A 54 -28.16 -8.76 -20.86
N SER A 55 -28.92 -9.77 -20.47
CA SER A 55 -29.45 -9.92 -19.12
C SER A 55 -28.31 -10.14 -18.10
N THR A 56 -27.31 -10.95 -18.45
CA THR A 56 -26.11 -11.15 -17.61
C THR A 56 -25.39 -9.84 -17.37
N VAL A 57 -25.13 -9.03 -18.43
CA VAL A 57 -24.49 -7.70 -18.27
C VAL A 57 -25.33 -6.78 -17.39
N LYS A 58 -26.64 -6.77 -17.54
CA LYS A 58 -27.52 -5.96 -16.66
C LYS A 58 -27.44 -6.39 -15.21
N ASN A 59 -27.40 -7.70 -14.94
CA ASN A 59 -27.26 -8.22 -13.59
C ASN A 59 -25.90 -7.88 -12.99
N ASP A 60 -24.81 -7.99 -13.76
CA ASP A 60 -23.47 -7.59 -13.33
C ASP A 60 -23.41 -6.08 -13.00
N MET A 61 -24.04 -5.23 -13.85
CA MET A 61 -24.15 -3.78 -13.59
C MET A 61 -24.97 -3.47 -12.33
N ALA A 62 -26.10 -4.16 -12.13
CA ALA A 62 -26.91 -3.98 -10.93
C ALA A 62 -26.17 -4.40 -9.65
N ALA A 63 -25.44 -5.52 -9.70
CA ALA A 63 -24.62 -5.97 -8.58
C ALA A 63 -23.47 -5.00 -8.28
N LEU A 64 -22.83 -4.43 -9.30
CA LEU A 64 -21.81 -3.41 -9.16
C LEU A 64 -22.39 -2.12 -8.57
N ASP A 65 -23.55 -1.68 -9.04
CA ASP A 65 -24.25 -0.49 -8.51
C ASP A 65 -24.57 -0.63 -7.02
N GLU A 66 -25.10 -1.79 -6.59
CA GLU A 66 -25.37 -2.07 -5.18
C GLU A 66 -24.10 -2.05 -4.32
N ARG A 67 -22.98 -2.51 -4.85
CA ARG A 67 -21.69 -2.41 -4.17
C ARG A 67 -21.24 -0.95 -4.02
N LEU A 68 -21.35 -0.15 -5.07
CA LEU A 68 -20.93 1.25 -5.10
C LEU A 68 -21.77 2.15 -4.20
N LYS A 69 -23.07 1.83 -4.02
CA LYS A 69 -23.98 2.57 -3.13
C LYS A 69 -23.51 2.60 -1.68
N LYS A 70 -22.80 1.56 -1.21
CA LYS A 70 -22.24 1.53 0.13
C LYS A 70 -21.24 2.66 0.36
N ASP A 71 -20.56 3.08 -0.70
CA ASP A 71 -19.58 4.17 -0.68
C ASP A 71 -20.17 5.51 -1.16
N GLY A 72 -21.50 5.59 -1.29
CA GLY A 72 -22.21 6.79 -1.75
C GLY A 72 -21.96 7.12 -3.23
N MET A 73 -21.64 6.11 -4.03
CA MET A 73 -21.50 6.17 -5.49
C MET A 73 -22.57 5.32 -6.15
N GLY A 74 -22.71 5.39 -7.47
CA GLY A 74 -23.65 4.57 -8.19
C GLY A 74 -23.43 4.60 -9.69
N ILE A 75 -24.20 3.79 -10.43
CA ILE A 75 -24.16 3.73 -11.88
C ILE A 75 -25.42 4.38 -12.45
N GLY A 76 -25.25 5.48 -13.18
CA GLY A 76 -26.31 6.15 -13.92
C GLY A 76 -26.41 5.65 -15.36
N TYR A 77 -27.56 5.94 -15.99
CA TYR A 77 -27.79 5.67 -17.40
C TYR A 77 -28.45 6.86 -18.08
N SER A 78 -27.83 7.40 -19.12
CA SER A 78 -28.37 8.48 -19.98
C SER A 78 -28.05 8.20 -21.46
N GLY A 79 -28.55 7.06 -21.98
CA GLY A 79 -28.14 6.54 -23.30
C GLY A 79 -26.87 5.69 -23.24
N HIS A 80 -26.02 5.92 -22.28
CA HIS A 80 -24.82 5.16 -21.92
C HIS A 80 -24.70 5.05 -20.39
N PHE A 81 -23.93 4.07 -19.92
CA PHE A 81 -23.62 3.92 -18.49
C PHE A 81 -22.49 4.88 -18.08
N TYR A 82 -22.65 5.48 -16.91
CA TYR A 82 -21.63 6.34 -16.29
C TYR A 82 -21.58 6.16 -14.78
N LEU A 83 -20.42 6.43 -14.20
CA LEU A 83 -20.22 6.39 -12.75
C LEU A 83 -20.67 7.72 -12.14
N SER A 84 -21.64 7.69 -11.22
CA SER A 84 -22.15 8.84 -10.47
C SER A 84 -21.56 8.87 -9.05
N GLY A 85 -21.51 10.06 -8.46
CA GLY A 85 -21.06 10.28 -7.09
C GLY A 85 -20.01 11.39 -6.98
N PRO A 86 -19.53 11.70 -5.75
CA PRO A 86 -18.54 12.73 -5.50
C PRO A 86 -17.24 12.50 -6.28
N LYS A 87 -16.70 13.57 -6.87
CA LYS A 87 -15.47 13.52 -7.70
C LYS A 87 -14.29 12.92 -6.94
N LEU A 88 -14.10 13.31 -5.67
CA LEU A 88 -13.05 12.77 -4.81
C LEU A 88 -13.18 11.25 -4.63
N LYS A 89 -14.37 10.75 -4.31
CA LYS A 89 -14.61 9.29 -4.14
C LYS A 89 -14.34 8.51 -5.42
N ARG A 90 -14.74 9.04 -6.59
CA ARG A 90 -14.45 8.43 -7.89
C ARG A 90 -12.93 8.36 -8.15
N THR A 91 -12.20 9.43 -7.83
CA THR A 91 -10.74 9.48 -7.99
C THR A 91 -10.04 8.54 -6.99
N THR A 92 -10.51 8.47 -5.74
CA THR A 92 -10.00 7.49 -4.77
C THR A 92 -10.19 6.06 -5.26
N LEU A 93 -11.39 5.73 -5.77
CA LEU A 93 -11.66 4.41 -6.34
C LEU A 93 -10.79 4.12 -7.59
N MET A 94 -10.56 5.14 -8.42
CA MET A 94 -9.65 5.05 -9.57
C MET A 94 -8.23 4.74 -9.13
N ASN A 95 -7.72 5.41 -8.10
CA ASN A 95 -6.40 5.14 -7.53
C ASN A 95 -6.30 3.71 -6.96
N GLN A 96 -7.33 3.24 -6.26
CA GLN A 96 -7.39 1.87 -5.71
C GLN A 96 -7.36 0.82 -6.82
N GLU A 97 -8.12 1.01 -7.88
CA GLU A 97 -8.11 0.09 -9.02
C GLU A 97 -6.78 0.15 -9.78
N PHE A 98 -6.21 1.33 -9.99
CA PHE A 98 -4.88 1.48 -10.62
C PHE A 98 -3.77 0.81 -9.83
N ARG A 99 -3.78 0.95 -8.50
CA ARG A 99 -2.78 0.37 -7.61
C ARG A 99 -2.60 -1.13 -7.84
N LYS A 100 -3.69 -1.87 -8.10
CA LYS A 100 -3.66 -3.30 -8.38
C LYS A 100 -2.83 -3.65 -9.61
N TYR A 101 -2.85 -2.79 -10.62
CA TYR A 101 -2.18 -3.04 -11.90
C TYR A 101 -0.78 -2.44 -11.98
N ILE A 102 -0.51 -1.38 -11.23
CA ILE A 102 0.85 -0.83 -11.10
C ILE A 102 1.79 -1.86 -10.49
N GLU A 103 1.34 -2.66 -9.53
CA GLU A 103 2.15 -3.76 -8.98
C GLU A 103 2.68 -4.69 -10.06
N TYR A 104 1.89 -4.98 -11.08
CA TYR A 104 2.34 -5.79 -12.21
C TYR A 104 3.40 -5.08 -13.07
N LEU A 105 3.33 -3.77 -13.20
CA LEU A 105 4.29 -2.99 -13.99
C LEU A 105 5.65 -2.84 -13.30
N ILE A 106 5.68 -2.78 -11.97
CA ILE A 106 6.90 -2.59 -11.18
C ILE A 106 7.50 -3.89 -10.65
N ASN A 107 6.71 -4.96 -10.57
CA ASN A 107 7.18 -6.28 -10.15
C ASN A 107 7.31 -7.21 -11.38
N PRO A 108 8.52 -7.32 -11.97
CA PRO A 108 8.75 -8.11 -13.19
C PRO A 108 8.55 -9.62 -12.96
N PHE A 109 8.25 -10.04 -11.74
CA PHE A 109 8.09 -11.43 -11.33
C PHE A 109 6.63 -11.85 -11.18
N THR A 110 5.69 -10.96 -11.47
CA THR A 110 4.27 -11.26 -11.37
C THR A 110 3.78 -11.90 -12.67
N GLU A 111 3.22 -13.09 -12.60
CA GLU A 111 2.52 -13.74 -13.70
C GLU A 111 1.10 -13.16 -13.80
N TYR A 112 0.66 -12.90 -15.02
CA TYR A 112 -0.70 -12.42 -15.30
C TYR A 112 -1.58 -13.57 -15.75
N ASN A 113 -2.82 -13.58 -15.30
CA ASN A 113 -3.86 -14.34 -15.95
C ASN A 113 -4.54 -13.51 -17.08
N SER A 114 -5.38 -14.15 -17.88
CA SER A 114 -6.05 -13.49 -19.00
C SER A 114 -6.94 -12.30 -18.58
N TYR A 115 -7.52 -12.34 -17.39
CA TYR A 115 -8.32 -11.26 -16.83
C TYR A 115 -7.45 -10.03 -16.49
N GLU A 116 -6.35 -10.23 -15.78
CA GLU A 116 -5.41 -9.17 -15.39
C GLU A 116 -4.79 -8.52 -16.64
N PHE A 117 -4.38 -9.34 -17.60
CA PHE A 117 -3.87 -8.85 -18.87
C PHE A 117 -4.89 -7.95 -19.58
N TYR A 118 -6.16 -8.34 -19.59
CA TYR A 118 -7.23 -7.54 -20.21
C TYR A 118 -7.44 -6.20 -19.48
N CYS A 119 -7.39 -6.19 -18.15
CA CYS A 119 -7.48 -4.97 -17.35
C CYS A 119 -6.31 -4.02 -17.64
N ILE A 120 -5.07 -4.55 -17.73
CA ILE A 120 -3.88 -3.78 -18.10
C ILE A 120 -4.06 -3.17 -19.51
N HIS A 121 -4.61 -3.92 -20.46
CA HIS A 121 -4.91 -3.41 -21.80
C HIS A 121 -5.90 -2.23 -21.79
N ILE A 122 -6.97 -2.30 -21.00
CA ILE A 122 -7.93 -1.18 -20.83
C ILE A 122 -7.20 0.06 -20.33
N ILE A 123 -6.32 -0.09 -19.33
CA ILE A 123 -5.54 1.01 -18.77
C ILE A 123 -4.62 1.61 -19.84
N HIS A 124 -3.83 0.80 -20.54
CA HIS A 124 -2.95 1.29 -21.60
C HIS A 124 -3.72 2.06 -22.69
N LYS A 125 -4.89 1.55 -23.08
CA LYS A 125 -5.74 2.24 -24.06
C LYS A 125 -6.23 3.60 -23.54
N ALA A 126 -6.52 3.73 -22.24
CA ALA A 126 -6.95 4.97 -21.63
C ALA A 126 -5.85 6.03 -21.54
N PHE A 127 -4.60 5.64 -21.71
CA PHE A 127 -3.44 6.54 -21.76
C PHE A 127 -3.00 6.91 -23.20
N GLU A 128 -3.81 6.58 -24.20
CA GLU A 128 -3.60 7.03 -25.60
C GLU A 128 -2.20 6.77 -26.15
N GLY A 129 -1.58 5.66 -25.77
CA GLY A 129 -0.23 5.29 -26.22
C GLY A 129 0.90 5.84 -25.34
N ILE A 130 0.61 6.59 -24.29
CA ILE A 130 1.62 7.00 -23.31
C ILE A 130 2.14 5.78 -22.56
N SER A 131 3.45 5.64 -22.47
CA SER A 131 4.09 4.58 -21.69
C SER A 131 4.00 4.85 -20.20
N ILE A 132 3.13 4.12 -19.50
CA ILE A 132 3.04 4.19 -18.03
C ILE A 132 4.39 3.81 -17.39
N ALA A 133 5.13 2.87 -18.01
CA ALA A 133 6.47 2.51 -17.53
C ALA A 133 7.43 3.70 -17.54
N ASN A 134 7.35 4.58 -18.54
CA ASN A 134 8.18 5.80 -18.57
C ASN A 134 7.75 6.81 -17.47
N VAL A 135 6.45 6.90 -17.16
CA VAL A 135 5.95 7.69 -16.03
C VAL A 135 6.51 7.14 -14.71
N VAL A 136 6.47 5.82 -14.53
CA VAL A 136 7.04 5.14 -13.35
C VAL A 136 8.53 5.44 -13.22
N MET A 137 9.31 5.31 -14.30
CA MET A 137 10.74 5.63 -14.31
C MET A 137 11.02 7.11 -13.99
N ALA A 138 10.14 8.03 -14.41
CA ALA A 138 10.29 9.44 -14.07
C ALA A 138 10.07 9.68 -12.57
N VAL A 139 9.10 9.01 -11.96
CA VAL A 139 8.85 9.08 -10.50
C VAL A 139 10.01 8.44 -9.73
N ASP A 140 10.57 7.34 -10.19
CA ASP A 140 11.78 6.74 -9.58
C ASP A 140 12.94 7.74 -9.58
N GLY A 141 13.15 8.44 -10.69
CA GLY A 141 14.15 9.50 -10.79
C GLY A 141 13.88 10.67 -9.83
N LEU A 142 12.61 11.05 -9.61
CA LEU A 142 12.25 12.05 -8.60
C LEU A 142 12.62 11.57 -7.21
N LEU A 143 12.31 10.34 -6.83
CA LEU A 143 12.62 9.77 -5.53
C LEU A 143 14.15 9.68 -5.29
N GLU A 144 14.92 9.38 -6.34
CA GLU A 144 16.38 9.39 -6.30
C GLU A 144 16.93 10.82 -6.06
N GLU A 145 16.43 11.84 -6.78
CA GLU A 145 16.83 13.23 -6.58
C GLU A 145 16.46 13.73 -5.17
N LEU A 146 15.30 13.35 -4.67
CA LEU A 146 14.87 13.66 -3.29
C LEU A 146 15.63 12.83 -2.23
N LYS A 147 16.50 11.89 -2.64
CA LYS A 147 17.22 10.96 -1.76
C LYS A 147 16.29 10.25 -0.78
N CYS A 148 15.10 9.88 -1.23
CA CYS A 148 14.05 9.30 -0.42
C CYS A 148 13.74 7.86 -0.84
N THR A 149 13.55 7.00 0.16
CA THR A 149 13.04 5.65 -0.03
C THR A 149 11.70 5.54 0.67
N LEU A 150 10.65 5.25 -0.08
CA LEU A 150 9.32 5.02 0.44
C LEU A 150 9.15 3.57 0.90
N THR A 151 8.20 3.32 1.81
CA THR A 151 7.70 1.96 2.03
C THR A 151 7.04 1.43 0.75
N SER A 152 6.96 0.11 0.58
CA SER A 152 6.38 -0.45 -0.67
C SER A 152 4.94 0.00 -0.88
N SER A 153 4.11 0.03 0.17
CA SER A 153 2.73 0.51 0.10
C SER A 153 2.63 1.98 -0.26
N SER A 154 3.44 2.83 0.36
CA SER A 154 3.49 4.26 0.03
C SER A 154 4.03 4.52 -1.37
N TYR A 155 5.01 3.72 -1.83
CA TYR A 155 5.50 3.78 -3.19
C TYR A 155 4.40 3.47 -4.21
N LEU A 156 3.69 2.36 -4.02
CA LEU A 156 2.57 1.97 -4.88
C LEU A 156 1.43 3.01 -4.85
N TRP A 157 1.14 3.53 -3.65
CA TRP A 157 0.13 4.57 -3.49
C TRP A 157 0.53 5.87 -4.19
N TYR A 158 1.76 6.35 -3.98
CA TYR A 158 2.26 7.56 -4.63
C TYR A 158 2.28 7.40 -6.15
N MET A 159 2.83 6.30 -6.62
CA MET A 159 2.90 5.96 -8.03
C MET A 159 1.51 5.94 -8.69
N SER A 160 0.54 5.27 -8.07
CA SER A 160 -0.82 5.21 -8.61
C SER A 160 -1.48 6.59 -8.69
N ASN A 161 -1.26 7.44 -7.68
CA ASN A 161 -1.80 8.80 -7.66
C ASN A 161 -1.15 9.69 -8.74
N VAL A 162 0.16 9.60 -8.93
CA VAL A 162 0.84 10.34 -10.01
C VAL A 162 0.37 9.86 -11.38
N VAL A 163 0.23 8.55 -11.59
CA VAL A 163 -0.28 8.00 -12.85
C VAL A 163 -1.73 8.43 -13.11
N VAL A 164 -2.57 8.42 -12.07
CA VAL A 164 -3.95 8.92 -12.20
C VAL A 164 -3.97 10.43 -12.47
N LEU A 165 -3.11 11.22 -11.82
CA LEU A 165 -2.97 12.65 -12.13
C LEU A 165 -2.57 12.86 -13.61
N VAL A 166 -1.64 12.06 -14.13
CA VAL A 166 -1.27 12.07 -15.56
C VAL A 166 -2.50 11.82 -16.45
N TRP A 167 -3.34 10.86 -16.08
CA TRP A 167 -4.60 10.63 -16.81
C TRP A 167 -5.51 11.87 -16.79
N PHE A 168 -5.61 12.58 -15.66
CA PHE A 168 -6.38 13.83 -15.58
C PHE A 168 -5.78 14.92 -16.48
N ILE A 169 -4.44 15.05 -16.52
CA ILE A 169 -3.75 16.01 -17.40
C ILE A 169 -4.00 15.66 -18.87
N LEU A 170 -3.91 14.40 -19.25
CA LEU A 170 -4.15 13.94 -20.63
C LEU A 170 -5.57 14.26 -21.12
N HIS A 171 -6.55 14.19 -20.23
CA HIS A 171 -7.95 14.40 -20.56
C HIS A 171 -8.47 15.79 -20.22
N ASP A 172 -7.56 16.76 -19.93
CA ASP A 172 -7.89 18.15 -19.55
C ASP A 172 -8.94 18.25 -18.44
N LYS A 173 -8.78 17.43 -17.39
CA LYS A 173 -9.67 17.36 -16.22
C LYS A 173 -8.95 17.82 -14.96
N ASP A 174 -9.69 18.53 -14.07
CA ASP A 174 -9.13 18.90 -12.78
C ASP A 174 -9.04 17.70 -11.84
N TYR A 175 -7.88 17.50 -11.24
CA TYR A 175 -7.71 16.52 -10.17
C TYR A 175 -8.31 17.05 -8.86
N PRO A 176 -9.09 16.27 -8.10
CA PRO A 176 -9.81 16.77 -6.93
C PRO A 176 -8.96 16.72 -5.64
N LEU A 177 -7.80 17.34 -5.64
CA LEU A 177 -6.97 17.54 -4.46
C LEU A 177 -6.95 19.03 -4.13
N ASP A 178 -7.29 19.36 -2.89
CA ASP A 178 -7.20 20.74 -2.41
C ASP A 178 -5.73 21.10 -2.14
N ILE A 179 -5.25 22.13 -2.82
CA ILE A 179 -3.91 22.70 -2.69
C ILE A 179 -3.95 24.17 -2.28
N THR A 180 -5.01 24.61 -1.63
CA THR A 180 -5.09 26.01 -1.10
C THR A 180 -3.91 26.31 -0.18
N VAL A 181 -3.40 25.30 0.55
CA VAL A 181 -2.11 25.35 1.23
C VAL A 181 -1.09 24.64 0.36
N VAL A 182 -0.25 25.40 -0.31
CA VAL A 182 0.84 24.87 -1.13
C VAL A 182 1.90 24.27 -0.18
N PRO A 183 2.29 23.00 -0.34
CA PRO A 183 3.33 22.42 0.49
C PRO A 183 4.68 23.11 0.22
N ASP A 184 5.57 23.12 1.20
CA ASP A 184 6.97 23.44 0.95
C ASP A 184 7.65 22.24 0.28
N TYR A 185 8.25 22.48 -0.89
CA TYR A 185 8.91 21.42 -1.65
C TYR A 185 10.08 21.99 -2.44
N ASP A 186 11.04 21.13 -2.78
CA ASP A 186 12.17 21.50 -3.63
C ASP A 186 11.66 21.82 -5.06
N ARG A 187 11.42 23.12 -5.30
CA ARG A 187 10.85 23.60 -6.56
C ARG A 187 11.72 23.26 -7.77
N GLU A 188 13.04 23.25 -7.60
CA GLU A 188 13.96 22.94 -8.70
C GLU A 188 13.88 21.47 -9.09
N VAL A 189 13.84 20.57 -8.09
CA VAL A 189 13.68 19.12 -8.32
C VAL A 189 12.34 18.83 -8.99
N TYR A 190 11.25 19.40 -8.46
CA TYR A 190 9.91 19.17 -9.03
C TYR A 190 9.74 19.82 -10.41
N GLN A 191 10.39 20.95 -10.68
CA GLN A 191 10.38 21.54 -12.01
C GLN A 191 11.06 20.62 -13.04
N ARG A 192 12.26 20.11 -12.75
CA ARG A 192 12.94 19.14 -13.63
C ARG A 192 12.10 17.88 -13.84
N PHE A 193 11.46 17.42 -12.78
CA PHE A 193 10.52 16.28 -12.86
C PHE A 193 9.32 16.61 -13.77
N GLY A 194 8.70 17.79 -13.58
CA GLY A 194 7.57 18.24 -14.39
C GLY A 194 7.91 18.37 -15.87
N GLU A 195 9.10 18.91 -16.20
CA GLU A 195 9.60 18.99 -17.57
C GLU A 195 9.80 17.60 -18.20
N LYS A 196 10.42 16.67 -17.45
CA LYS A 196 10.62 15.28 -17.88
C LYS A 196 9.29 14.57 -18.08
N LEU A 197 8.36 14.74 -17.15
CA LEU A 197 7.02 14.16 -17.23
C LEU A 197 6.23 14.73 -18.41
N GLY A 198 6.29 16.07 -18.60
CA GLY A 198 5.66 16.76 -19.72
C GLY A 198 6.16 16.28 -21.08
N ALA A 199 7.47 15.99 -21.20
CA ALA A 199 8.05 15.39 -22.40
C ALA A 199 7.53 13.97 -22.67
N ILE A 200 7.28 13.18 -21.63
CA ILE A 200 6.72 11.82 -21.75
C ILE A 200 5.26 11.87 -22.20
N ILE A 201 4.46 12.78 -21.65
CA ILE A 201 3.01 12.83 -21.88
C ILE A 201 2.61 13.73 -23.04
N GLY A 202 3.54 14.51 -23.60
CA GLY A 202 3.27 15.45 -24.69
C GLY A 202 2.41 16.64 -24.31
N LYS A 203 2.23 16.92 -23.00
CA LYS A 203 1.47 18.05 -22.45
C LYS A 203 2.26 18.73 -21.34
N PRO A 204 2.10 20.06 -21.14
CA PRO A 204 2.77 20.77 -20.06
C PRO A 204 2.24 20.32 -18.68
N VAL A 205 3.14 20.13 -17.74
CA VAL A 205 2.83 19.92 -16.33
C VAL A 205 2.88 21.27 -15.62
N SER A 206 1.76 21.74 -15.10
CA SER A 206 1.67 23.05 -14.46
C SER A 206 2.31 23.07 -13.07
N GLU A 207 2.60 24.28 -12.54
CA GLU A 207 3.05 24.43 -11.15
C GLU A 207 2.04 23.85 -10.15
N GLU A 208 0.75 23.99 -10.44
CA GLU A 208 -0.33 23.38 -9.65
C GLU A 208 -0.23 21.84 -9.61
N HIS A 209 0.04 21.20 -10.75
CA HIS A 209 0.24 19.75 -10.80
C HIS A 209 1.48 19.31 -10.00
N MET A 210 2.56 20.09 -10.05
CA MET A 210 3.77 19.82 -9.26
C MET A 210 3.49 19.95 -7.76
N ALA A 211 2.76 20.99 -7.34
CA ALA A 211 2.33 21.17 -5.96
C ALA A 211 1.42 20.02 -5.48
N MET A 212 0.52 19.52 -6.34
CA MET A 212 -0.29 18.33 -6.04
C MET A 212 0.58 17.09 -5.83
N MET A 213 1.57 16.86 -6.68
CA MET A 213 2.48 15.71 -6.53
C MET A 213 3.34 15.83 -5.26
N ALA A 214 3.80 17.03 -4.92
CA ALA A 214 4.52 17.27 -3.67
C ALA A 214 3.63 17.03 -2.45
N LYS A 215 2.39 17.50 -2.47
CA LYS A 215 1.42 17.23 -1.39
C LYS A 215 1.09 15.74 -1.25
N MET A 216 0.94 15.03 -2.36
CA MET A 216 0.77 13.55 -2.33
C MET A 216 2.00 12.87 -1.72
N PHE A 217 3.20 13.38 -1.99
CA PHE A 217 4.43 12.85 -1.41
C PHE A 217 4.48 13.00 0.12
N ASP A 218 3.93 14.08 0.68
CA ASP A 218 3.86 14.31 2.12
C ASP A 218 2.97 13.29 2.84
N PHE A 219 1.99 12.71 2.15
CA PHE A 219 1.14 11.65 2.71
C PHE A 219 1.83 10.29 2.83
N THR A 220 3.03 10.12 2.29
CA THR A 220 3.71 8.83 2.21
C THR A 220 4.55 8.51 3.43
N ASN A 221 4.61 7.23 3.80
CA ASN A 221 5.56 6.72 4.80
C ASN A 221 6.94 6.50 4.16
N LYS A 222 7.99 7.01 4.79
CA LYS A 222 9.35 6.96 4.30
C LYS A 222 10.15 5.95 5.12
N MET A 223 10.99 5.14 4.45
CA MET A 223 11.96 4.26 5.11
C MET A 223 13.26 5.01 5.39
N ALA A 224 13.66 5.91 4.49
CA ALA A 224 14.84 6.75 4.61
C ALA A 224 14.70 8.02 3.78
N GLY A 225 15.28 9.11 4.27
CA GLY A 225 15.27 10.41 3.59
C GLY A 225 13.89 11.10 3.61
N GLY A 226 13.85 12.28 3.01
CA GLY A 226 12.65 13.11 2.89
C GLY A 226 12.28 13.83 4.19
N THR A 227 11.96 15.11 4.06
CA THR A 227 11.38 15.94 5.13
C THR A 227 9.94 16.25 4.73
N ALA A 228 8.96 15.87 5.54
CA ALA A 228 7.60 16.39 5.42
C ALA A 228 7.48 17.61 6.33
N GLU A 229 6.89 18.68 5.84
CA GLU A 229 6.57 19.83 6.66
C GLU A 229 5.35 19.54 7.52
N VAL A 230 5.62 19.04 8.70
CA VAL A 230 4.61 18.93 9.77
C VAL A 230 5.16 19.72 10.94
N ASP A 231 4.30 20.40 11.68
CA ASP A 231 4.71 21.00 12.94
C ASP A 231 5.36 19.92 13.83
N PRO A 232 6.70 19.96 14.01
CA PRO A 232 7.39 18.92 14.74
C PRO A 232 6.93 18.85 16.20
N VAL A 233 6.52 19.99 16.77
CA VAL A 233 6.04 20.09 18.15
C VAL A 233 4.69 19.37 18.26
N HIS A 234 3.76 19.68 17.37
CA HIS A 234 2.46 19.00 17.36
C HIS A 234 2.58 17.49 17.13
N THR A 235 3.45 17.06 16.19
CA THR A 235 3.70 15.62 15.96
C THR A 235 4.24 14.94 17.21
N GLN A 236 5.18 15.57 17.90
CA GLN A 236 5.72 15.05 19.16
C GLN A 236 4.64 14.98 20.25
N GLU A 237 3.84 16.04 20.42
CA GLU A 237 2.74 16.08 21.39
C GLU A 237 1.74 14.93 21.18
N VAL A 238 1.27 14.74 19.95
CA VAL A 238 0.34 13.65 19.61
C VAL A 238 0.99 12.29 19.89
N THR A 239 2.25 12.10 19.45
CA THR A 239 2.97 10.84 19.65
C THR A 239 3.15 10.49 21.12
N PHE A 240 3.65 11.46 21.91
CA PHE A 240 3.88 11.23 23.35
C PHE A 240 2.58 11.12 24.13
N SER A 241 1.51 11.79 23.73
CA SER A 241 0.18 11.62 24.33
C SER A 241 -0.32 10.19 24.12
N LEU A 242 -0.22 9.64 22.91
CA LEU A 242 -0.57 8.24 22.65
C LEU A 242 0.30 7.27 23.45
N ILE A 243 1.63 7.46 23.46
CA ILE A 243 2.55 6.63 24.22
C ILE A 243 2.20 6.67 25.73
N SER A 244 1.89 7.85 26.25
CA SER A 244 1.50 8.03 27.67
C SER A 244 0.19 7.31 27.98
N ALA A 245 -0.83 7.46 27.11
CA ALA A 245 -2.11 6.77 27.27
C ALA A 245 -1.93 5.25 27.29
N MET A 246 -1.17 4.72 26.32
CA MET A 246 -0.84 3.29 26.26
C MET A 246 -0.03 2.82 27.47
N SER A 247 0.98 3.60 27.89
CA SER A 247 1.82 3.27 29.06
C SER A 247 0.99 3.18 30.34
N LYS A 248 0.08 4.12 30.54
CA LYS A 248 -0.83 4.14 31.68
C LYS A 248 -1.79 2.95 31.65
N ARG A 249 -2.40 2.67 30.51
CA ARG A 249 -3.40 1.62 30.36
C ARG A 249 -2.80 0.22 30.49
N MET A 250 -1.62 0.00 29.93
CA MET A 250 -0.92 -1.29 29.96
C MET A 250 0.03 -1.44 31.14
N ASN A 251 0.20 -0.42 31.97
CA ASN A 251 1.20 -0.36 33.02
C ASN A 251 2.61 -0.78 32.55
N MET A 252 3.02 -0.23 31.40
CA MET A 252 4.29 -0.54 30.75
C MET A 252 5.03 0.74 30.35
N PRO A 253 6.37 0.81 30.50
CA PRO A 253 7.15 2.01 30.21
C PRO A 253 7.49 2.13 28.72
N PHE A 254 6.49 2.29 27.85
CA PHE A 254 6.67 2.41 26.39
C PHE A 254 7.52 3.62 26.00
N ASP A 255 7.54 4.67 26.79
CA ASP A 255 8.36 5.87 26.62
C ASP A 255 9.87 5.58 26.67
N LYS A 256 10.28 4.45 27.23
CA LYS A 256 11.70 4.04 27.32
C LYS A 256 12.17 3.21 26.12
N ASP A 257 11.29 2.80 25.25
CA ASP A 257 11.63 2.09 24.04
C ASP A 257 11.91 3.09 22.90
N THR A 258 13.18 3.41 22.70
CA THR A 258 13.61 4.37 21.67
C THR A 258 13.18 3.95 20.27
N ASN A 259 13.20 2.65 19.95
CA ASN A 259 12.77 2.16 18.66
C ASN A 259 11.24 2.37 18.43
N LEU A 260 10.44 2.23 19.50
CA LEU A 260 9.02 2.55 19.42
C LEU A 260 8.81 4.05 19.20
N VAL A 261 9.49 4.88 19.99
CA VAL A 261 9.35 6.34 19.91
C VAL A 261 9.73 6.85 18.53
N GLU A 262 10.91 6.46 18.03
CA GLU A 262 11.38 6.83 16.68
C GLU A 262 10.45 6.31 15.58
N GLY A 263 10.02 5.06 15.70
CA GLY A 263 9.10 4.44 14.75
C GLY A 263 7.74 5.14 14.70
N LEU A 264 7.18 5.47 15.87
CA LEU A 264 5.92 6.20 15.93
C LEU A 264 6.06 7.63 15.43
N LEU A 265 7.12 8.36 15.78
CA LEU A 265 7.36 9.71 15.27
C LEU A 265 7.41 9.73 13.74
N ASN A 266 8.16 8.81 13.15
CA ASN A 266 8.26 8.70 11.70
C ASN A 266 6.92 8.34 11.03
N HIS A 267 6.09 7.54 11.70
CA HIS A 267 4.77 7.17 11.20
C HIS A 267 3.73 8.27 11.40
N MET A 268 3.78 8.98 12.51
CA MET A 268 2.81 10.05 12.84
C MET A 268 2.90 11.23 11.89
N ILE A 269 4.09 11.56 11.38
CA ILE A 269 4.26 12.67 10.44
C ILE A 269 3.30 12.54 9.25
N PRO A 270 3.37 11.49 8.40
CA PRO A 270 2.44 11.34 7.29
C PRO A 270 1.01 10.98 7.73
N LEU A 271 0.84 10.31 8.88
CA LEU A 271 -0.48 9.97 9.40
C LEU A 271 -1.31 11.22 9.74
N ILE A 272 -0.73 12.18 10.45
CA ILE A 272 -1.40 13.44 10.79
C ILE A 272 -1.79 14.20 9.51
N GLN A 273 -0.91 14.22 8.51
CA GLN A 273 -1.22 14.82 7.21
C GLN A 273 -2.42 14.13 6.54
N ARG A 274 -2.46 12.79 6.57
CA ARG A 274 -3.59 12.03 6.00
C ARG A 274 -4.89 12.32 6.73
N ILE A 275 -4.88 12.35 8.06
CA ILE A 275 -6.07 12.67 8.87
C ILE A 275 -6.59 14.07 8.52
N ASN A 276 -5.72 15.08 8.48
CA ASN A 276 -6.09 16.47 8.22
C ASN A 276 -6.60 16.71 6.79
N ASN A 277 -6.16 15.89 5.84
CA ASN A 277 -6.56 16.01 4.44
C ASN A 277 -7.59 14.94 4.00
N HIS A 278 -8.13 14.13 4.93
CA HIS A 278 -9.08 13.05 4.66
C HIS A 278 -8.60 12.05 3.59
N VAL A 279 -7.32 11.70 3.66
CA VAL A 279 -6.67 10.76 2.75
C VAL A 279 -6.54 9.40 3.44
N ASP A 280 -7.02 8.35 2.80
CA ASP A 280 -6.88 6.97 3.27
C ASP A 280 -5.91 6.19 2.38
N ILE A 281 -4.95 5.52 3.03
CA ILE A 281 -4.10 4.51 2.39
C ILE A 281 -4.51 3.15 2.96
N HIS A 282 -4.97 2.26 2.08
CA HIS A 282 -5.40 0.92 2.47
C HIS A 282 -4.33 -0.10 2.08
N ASP A 283 -3.88 -0.88 3.06
CA ASP A 283 -2.87 -1.93 2.90
C ASP A 283 -3.42 -3.34 3.16
N ASN A 284 -4.71 -3.45 3.52
CA ASN A 284 -5.40 -4.68 3.88
C ASN A 284 -4.72 -5.45 5.03
N VAL A 285 -3.93 -4.78 5.87
CA VAL A 285 -3.25 -5.41 7.02
C VAL A 285 -4.21 -5.78 8.14
N SER A 286 -5.36 -5.12 8.22
CA SER A 286 -6.42 -5.43 9.20
C SER A 286 -6.91 -6.87 9.10
N SER A 287 -6.94 -7.44 7.89
CA SER A 287 -7.33 -8.83 7.65
C SER A 287 -6.29 -9.86 8.15
N LEU A 288 -5.09 -9.43 8.49
CA LEU A 288 -4.00 -10.29 8.96
C LEU A 288 -3.95 -10.42 10.48
N MET A 289 -4.74 -9.63 11.21
CA MET A 289 -4.81 -9.65 12.67
C MET A 289 -5.44 -10.95 13.18
N ARG A 290 -4.77 -11.60 14.13
CA ARG A 290 -5.29 -12.79 14.81
C ARG A 290 -6.37 -12.39 15.83
N PRO A 291 -7.30 -13.31 16.18
CA PRO A 291 -8.36 -13.04 17.16
C PRO A 291 -7.82 -12.52 18.50
N GLU A 292 -6.74 -13.08 19.02
CA GLU A 292 -6.08 -12.66 20.25
C GLU A 292 -5.47 -11.25 20.20
N GLU A 293 -5.14 -10.77 19.00
CA GLU A 293 -4.60 -9.42 18.78
C GLU A 293 -5.70 -8.36 18.70
N GLN A 294 -6.96 -8.77 18.47
CA GLN A 294 -8.11 -7.87 18.39
C GLN A 294 -8.39 -7.14 19.72
N GLN A 295 -8.15 -7.80 20.86
CA GLN A 295 -8.28 -7.15 22.16
C GLN A 295 -7.26 -6.02 22.29
N PHE A 296 -6.01 -6.28 21.88
CA PHE A 296 -4.98 -5.24 21.92
C PHE A 296 -5.28 -4.08 20.96
N LEU A 297 -5.79 -4.38 19.78
CA LEU A 297 -6.29 -3.36 18.84
C LEU A 297 -7.38 -2.50 19.46
N SER A 298 -8.31 -3.09 20.21
CA SER A 298 -9.38 -2.32 20.88
C SER A 298 -8.84 -1.35 21.93
N ILE A 299 -7.77 -1.71 22.65
CA ILE A 299 -7.07 -0.82 23.59
C ILE A 299 -6.43 0.34 22.84
N VAL A 300 -5.72 0.07 21.74
CA VAL A 300 -5.10 1.10 20.90
C VAL A 300 -6.15 2.05 20.34
N LYS A 301 -7.27 1.52 19.82
CA LYS A 301 -8.43 2.33 19.37
C LYS A 301 -8.94 3.28 20.46
N GLN A 302 -9.06 2.79 21.69
CA GLN A 302 -9.47 3.62 22.82
C GLN A 302 -8.45 4.72 23.12
N CYS A 303 -7.17 4.40 23.18
CA CYS A 303 -6.12 5.39 23.43
C CYS A 303 -6.05 6.43 22.30
N CYS A 304 -6.26 6.04 21.03
CA CYS A 304 -6.36 6.99 19.92
C CYS A 304 -7.55 7.95 20.09
N LYS A 305 -8.72 7.47 20.53
CA LYS A 305 -9.89 8.32 20.80
C LYS A 305 -9.67 9.32 21.95
N GLU A 306 -8.76 9.04 22.86
CA GLU A 306 -8.38 9.90 23.98
C GLU A 306 -7.23 10.86 23.60
N THR A 307 -6.67 10.74 22.40
CA THR A 307 -5.54 11.54 21.91
C THR A 307 -6.01 12.52 20.86
N ASP A 308 -5.72 13.80 21.06
CA ASP A 308 -6.04 14.86 20.09
C ASP A 308 -5.51 14.48 18.68
N THR A 309 -6.20 14.93 17.64
CA THR A 309 -5.95 14.59 16.24
C THR A 309 -6.26 13.12 15.91
N LEU A 310 -5.80 12.14 16.73
CA LEU A 310 -6.04 10.71 16.49
C LEU A 310 -7.48 10.29 16.80
N GLU A 311 -8.27 11.09 17.51
CA GLU A 311 -9.70 10.86 17.73
C GLU A 311 -10.49 10.75 16.42
N LYS A 312 -10.00 11.39 15.35
CA LYS A 312 -10.56 11.39 13.99
C LYS A 312 -10.11 10.21 13.14
N LEU A 313 -9.22 9.36 13.67
CA LEU A 313 -8.67 8.23 12.92
C LEU A 313 -9.70 7.11 12.82
N GLU A 314 -10.26 6.91 11.62
CA GLU A 314 -11.22 5.85 11.30
C GLU A 314 -10.59 4.71 10.49
N ASN A 315 -9.45 4.96 9.83
CA ASN A 315 -8.77 3.98 9.00
C ASN A 315 -8.26 2.80 9.83
N GLU A 316 -8.81 1.61 9.59
CA GLU A 316 -8.52 0.41 10.36
C GLU A 316 -7.09 -0.10 10.13
N ASP A 317 -6.54 0.04 8.92
CA ASP A 317 -5.17 -0.35 8.62
C ASP A 317 -4.17 0.50 9.43
N GLU A 318 -4.42 1.80 9.57
CA GLU A 318 -3.58 2.70 10.39
C GLU A 318 -3.64 2.32 11.88
N LEU A 319 -4.82 2.00 12.39
CA LEU A 319 -4.97 1.52 13.78
C LEU A 319 -4.23 0.20 14.00
N VAL A 320 -4.23 -0.67 13.00
CA VAL A 320 -3.45 -1.92 13.02
C VAL A 320 -1.95 -1.62 13.00
N TYR A 321 -1.47 -0.68 12.20
CA TYR A 321 -0.07 -0.27 12.23
C TYR A 321 0.38 0.22 13.60
N LEU A 322 -0.41 1.11 14.23
CA LEU A 322 -0.12 1.57 15.60
C LEU A 322 -0.10 0.39 16.58
N THR A 323 -1.07 -0.53 16.46
CA THR A 323 -1.16 -1.75 17.28
C THR A 323 0.13 -2.58 17.15
N ILE A 324 0.58 -2.81 15.92
CA ILE A 324 1.79 -3.55 15.60
C ILE A 324 3.03 -2.90 16.23
N CYS A 325 3.13 -1.58 16.19
CA CYS A 325 4.25 -0.86 16.81
C CYS A 325 4.34 -1.12 18.33
N PHE A 326 3.22 -1.04 19.05
CA PHE A 326 3.19 -1.33 20.49
C PHE A 326 3.43 -2.82 20.80
N MET A 327 2.86 -3.75 20.00
CA MET A 327 3.13 -5.17 20.17
C MET A 327 4.60 -5.51 19.94
N ALA A 328 5.24 -4.88 18.94
CA ALA A 328 6.67 -5.02 18.70
C ALA A 328 7.49 -4.52 19.90
N SER A 329 7.09 -3.41 20.51
CA SER A 329 7.72 -2.89 21.72
C SER A 329 7.63 -3.88 22.89
N ILE A 330 6.45 -4.47 23.13
CA ILE A 330 6.27 -5.50 24.16
C ILE A 330 7.21 -6.68 23.93
N ARG A 331 7.42 -7.08 22.67
CA ARG A 331 8.29 -8.21 22.32
C ARG A 331 9.79 -7.91 22.45
N ARG A 332 10.23 -6.66 22.20
CA ARG A 332 11.64 -6.25 22.32
C ARG A 332 12.26 -6.50 23.70
N MET A 333 11.46 -6.47 24.72
CA MET A 333 11.93 -6.69 26.10
C MET A 333 12.42 -8.12 26.40
N LYS A 334 12.48 -9.05 25.42
CA LYS A 334 12.63 -10.51 25.66
C LYS A 334 13.69 -11.33 24.89
N GLY A 335 14.65 -10.77 24.07
CA GLY A 335 15.87 -11.54 23.69
C GLY A 335 16.29 -11.99 22.26
N ALA A 336 17.41 -12.60 21.98
CA ALA A 336 18.45 -12.63 20.91
C ALA A 336 18.63 -13.85 19.91
N PRO A 337 19.48 -13.87 18.82
CA PRO A 337 19.34 -14.45 17.43
C PRO A 337 20.48 -15.29 16.77
N TYR A 338 20.35 -15.93 15.56
CA TYR A 338 21.47 -16.60 14.85
C TYR A 338 21.47 -16.82 13.30
N LYS A 339 20.40 -17.05 12.54
CA LYS A 339 20.49 -17.18 11.06
C LYS A 339 20.44 -15.81 10.37
N LYS A 340 21.26 -15.61 9.34
CA LYS A 340 21.33 -14.32 8.63
C LYS A 340 20.25 -14.22 7.57
N VAL A 341 19.36 -13.26 7.71
CA VAL A 341 18.17 -13.12 6.88
C VAL A 341 18.10 -11.74 6.23
N LEU A 342 17.81 -11.70 4.94
CA LEU A 342 17.35 -10.51 4.25
C LEU A 342 15.83 -10.47 4.31
N LEU A 343 15.26 -9.40 4.86
CA LEU A 343 13.82 -9.21 4.93
C LEU A 343 13.34 -8.31 3.78
N VAL A 344 12.43 -8.83 2.96
CA VAL A 344 11.78 -8.07 1.88
C VAL A 344 10.34 -7.83 2.28
N CYS A 345 9.98 -6.57 2.51
CA CYS A 345 8.65 -6.22 3.00
C CYS A 345 7.91 -5.29 2.04
N GLY A 346 6.66 -5.64 1.73
CA GLY A 346 5.75 -4.82 0.92
C GLY A 346 4.86 -3.87 1.73
N HIS A 347 4.99 -3.89 3.06
CA HIS A 347 4.13 -3.15 3.98
C HIS A 347 4.89 -1.98 4.63
N GLY A 348 4.16 -1.11 5.32
CA GLY A 348 4.72 0.04 5.99
C GLY A 348 5.60 -0.29 7.20
N TYR A 349 6.17 0.75 7.81
CA TYR A 349 7.15 0.65 8.89
C TYR A 349 6.66 -0.22 10.06
N GLY A 350 5.44 0.00 10.54
CA GLY A 350 4.90 -0.73 11.70
C GLY A 350 4.84 -2.24 11.45
N THR A 351 4.27 -2.66 10.32
CA THR A 351 4.18 -4.08 9.94
C THR A 351 5.57 -4.71 9.78
N THR A 352 6.50 -3.97 9.16
CA THR A 352 7.87 -4.43 9.00
C THR A 352 8.56 -4.59 10.36
N THR A 353 8.35 -3.64 11.27
CA THR A 353 8.89 -3.69 12.63
C THR A 353 8.33 -4.87 13.42
N MET A 354 7.03 -5.09 13.37
CA MET A 354 6.42 -6.24 14.04
C MET A 354 6.94 -7.56 13.52
N LEU A 355 7.02 -7.73 12.20
CA LEU A 355 7.57 -8.94 11.61
C LEU A 355 9.03 -9.15 12.05
N LYS A 356 9.85 -8.10 12.05
CA LYS A 356 11.21 -8.15 12.58
C LYS A 356 11.26 -8.64 14.02
N GLU A 357 10.46 -8.04 14.88
CA GLU A 357 10.43 -8.36 16.30
C GLU A 357 9.90 -9.78 16.55
N SER A 358 8.88 -10.20 15.80
CA SER A 358 8.39 -11.56 15.85
C SER A 358 9.49 -12.56 15.48
N LEU A 359 10.19 -12.31 14.38
CA LEU A 359 11.31 -13.14 13.92
C LEU A 359 12.45 -13.13 14.92
N LEU A 360 12.83 -11.96 15.45
CA LEU A 360 13.93 -11.83 16.41
C LEU A 360 13.61 -12.39 17.79
N SER A 361 12.35 -12.37 18.21
CA SER A 361 11.95 -12.86 19.54
C SER A 361 11.70 -14.37 19.58
N GLU A 362 11.17 -14.93 18.48
CA GLU A 362 10.68 -16.30 18.43
C GLU A 362 11.65 -17.25 17.69
N ASP A 363 12.51 -16.70 16.82
CA ASP A 363 13.43 -17.47 15.99
C ASP A 363 14.89 -17.10 16.24
N GLN A 364 15.82 -18.04 15.97
CA GLN A 364 17.25 -17.77 16.07
C GLN A 364 17.78 -17.18 14.75
N ILE A 365 17.44 -15.92 14.50
CA ILE A 365 17.82 -15.20 13.29
C ILE A 365 18.48 -13.86 13.59
N HIS A 366 19.28 -13.40 12.61
CA HIS A 366 19.82 -12.04 12.54
C HIS A 366 19.37 -11.40 11.22
N ILE A 367 18.61 -10.34 11.27
CA ILE A 367 18.18 -9.61 10.08
C ILE A 367 19.33 -8.69 9.65
N VAL A 368 19.99 -9.07 8.54
CA VAL A 368 21.13 -8.33 7.99
C VAL A 368 20.69 -7.01 7.39
N ASP A 369 19.57 -7.05 6.64
CA ASP A 369 18.99 -5.86 6.02
C ASP A 369 17.50 -6.04 5.80
N THR A 370 16.81 -4.91 5.55
CA THR A 370 15.39 -4.88 5.23
C THR A 370 15.15 -3.91 4.10
N LEU A 371 14.52 -4.38 3.03
CA LEU A 371 14.30 -3.56 1.86
C LEU A 371 12.93 -3.80 1.22
N PRO A 372 12.39 -2.81 0.52
CA PRO A 372 11.22 -2.97 -0.31
C PRO A 372 11.54 -3.80 -1.55
N ILE A 373 10.53 -4.47 -2.12
CA ILE A 373 10.70 -5.42 -3.22
C ILE A 373 11.40 -4.82 -4.44
N TYR A 374 11.13 -3.56 -4.77
CA TYR A 374 11.73 -2.90 -5.94
C TYR A 374 13.24 -2.69 -5.82
N LYS A 375 13.83 -2.80 -4.62
CA LYS A 375 15.28 -2.74 -4.39
C LYS A 375 15.95 -4.12 -4.39
N LEU A 376 15.18 -5.20 -4.40
CA LEU A 376 15.73 -6.56 -4.29
C LEU A 376 16.69 -6.91 -5.44
N SER A 377 16.38 -6.49 -6.68
CA SER A 377 17.21 -6.75 -7.85
C SER A 377 18.58 -6.06 -7.82
N SER A 378 18.71 -4.98 -7.04
CA SER A 378 19.93 -4.23 -6.86
C SER A 378 20.67 -4.54 -5.54
N TYR A 379 20.20 -5.54 -4.77
CA TYR A 379 20.85 -5.91 -3.52
C TYR A 379 22.28 -6.42 -3.75
N PRO A 380 23.32 -5.82 -3.12
CA PRO A 380 24.70 -6.06 -3.53
C PRO A 380 25.34 -7.27 -2.84
N ASP A 381 24.94 -7.59 -1.60
CA ASP A 381 25.70 -8.52 -0.75
C ASP A 381 24.92 -9.81 -0.44
N TRP A 382 24.67 -10.60 -1.48
CA TRP A 382 24.04 -11.91 -1.36
C TRP A 382 24.86 -12.92 -0.55
N ALA A 383 26.16 -12.71 -0.42
CA ALA A 383 27.02 -13.60 0.35
C ALA A 383 26.83 -13.43 1.88
N ALA A 384 26.39 -12.26 2.32
CA ALA A 384 26.19 -11.96 3.74
C ALA A 384 24.93 -12.59 4.34
N ILE A 385 24.03 -13.18 3.54
CA ILE A 385 22.74 -13.71 3.98
C ILE A 385 22.62 -15.21 3.74
N ASP A 386 21.82 -15.87 4.57
CA ASP A 386 21.48 -17.30 4.43
C ASP A 386 20.14 -17.50 3.72
N TYR A 387 19.15 -16.68 4.06
CA TYR A 387 17.77 -16.77 3.57
C TYR A 387 17.19 -15.40 3.23
N VAL A 388 16.19 -15.41 2.34
CA VAL A 388 15.29 -14.27 2.10
C VAL A 388 13.94 -14.63 2.71
N LEU A 389 13.42 -13.76 3.58
CA LEU A 389 12.02 -13.80 4.01
C LEU A 389 11.28 -12.64 3.35
N SER A 390 10.17 -12.91 2.69
CA SER A 390 9.42 -11.90 1.95
C SER A 390 7.95 -11.92 2.32
N THR A 391 7.36 -10.74 2.54
CA THR A 391 5.89 -10.62 2.70
C THR A 391 5.15 -10.57 1.37
N ILE A 392 5.89 -10.58 0.26
CA ILE A 392 5.37 -10.58 -1.10
C ILE A 392 5.88 -11.83 -1.81
N ARG A 393 5.03 -12.50 -2.57
CA ARG A 393 5.44 -13.65 -3.37
C ARG A 393 6.46 -13.25 -4.43
N ILE A 394 7.62 -13.91 -4.42
CA ILE A 394 8.70 -13.70 -5.39
C ILE A 394 8.78 -14.97 -6.24
N ASN A 395 8.43 -14.86 -7.51
CA ASN A 395 8.32 -16.01 -8.43
C ASN A 395 9.63 -16.35 -9.17
N ASN A 396 10.70 -15.56 -8.96
CA ASN A 396 12.01 -15.81 -9.61
C ASN A 396 12.98 -16.54 -8.69
N SER A 397 13.92 -17.28 -9.30
CA SER A 397 15.03 -17.87 -8.57
C SER A 397 15.99 -16.79 -8.08
N LEU A 398 16.06 -16.63 -6.77
CA LEU A 398 17.04 -15.77 -6.11
C LEU A 398 18.34 -16.55 -5.84
N PRO A 399 19.47 -15.86 -5.63
CA PRO A 399 20.73 -16.50 -5.23
C PRO A 399 20.65 -17.26 -3.90
N LYS A 400 19.64 -16.96 -3.07
CA LYS A 400 19.42 -17.60 -1.76
C LYS A 400 17.98 -18.12 -1.67
N PRO A 401 17.73 -19.16 -0.85
CA PRO A 401 16.40 -19.66 -0.60
C PRO A 401 15.45 -18.55 -0.12
N CYS A 402 14.30 -18.44 -0.73
CA CYS A 402 13.28 -17.46 -0.40
C CYS A 402 12.03 -18.14 0.12
N LEU A 403 11.51 -17.62 1.25
CA LEU A 403 10.23 -18.02 1.81
C LEU A 403 9.31 -16.81 1.86
N THR A 404 8.11 -16.97 1.32
CA THR A 404 7.04 -16.00 1.52
C THR A 404 6.38 -16.26 2.87
N VAL A 405 6.29 -15.22 3.69
CA VAL A 405 5.67 -15.27 5.01
C VAL A 405 4.62 -14.17 5.14
N ASN A 406 3.61 -14.40 5.96
CA ASN A 406 2.65 -13.35 6.27
C ASN A 406 3.33 -12.24 7.09
N PRO A 407 2.91 -10.98 6.91
CA PRO A 407 3.40 -9.85 7.72
C PRO A 407 3.22 -10.07 9.23
N ILE A 408 2.16 -10.79 9.61
CA ILE A 408 1.92 -11.34 10.94
C ILE A 408 2.03 -12.86 10.81
N LEU A 409 3.12 -13.42 11.35
CA LEU A 409 3.45 -14.82 11.18
C LEU A 409 2.33 -15.74 11.67
N GLN A 410 1.88 -16.63 10.80
CA GLN A 410 0.88 -17.67 11.09
C GLN A 410 1.55 -19.01 11.37
N SER A 411 0.77 -20.01 11.78
CA SER A 411 1.26 -21.37 12.05
C SER A 411 1.92 -22.01 10.82
N GLU A 412 1.37 -21.73 9.63
CA GLU A 412 1.88 -22.25 8.35
C GLU A 412 3.24 -21.64 8.00
N ASP A 413 3.44 -20.35 8.27
CA ASP A 413 4.73 -19.65 8.08
C ASP A 413 5.79 -20.28 8.99
N ARG A 414 5.44 -20.52 10.24
CA ARG A 414 6.31 -21.18 11.23
C ARG A 414 6.72 -22.58 10.77
N ALA A 415 5.75 -23.37 10.32
CA ALA A 415 6.03 -24.70 9.79
C ALA A 415 6.91 -24.68 8.54
N ALA A 416 6.78 -23.64 7.71
CA ALA A 416 7.63 -23.45 6.54
C ALA A 416 9.06 -23.04 6.93
N MET A 417 9.21 -22.16 7.92
CA MET A 417 10.51 -21.76 8.47
C MET A 417 11.25 -22.95 9.14
N ASP A 418 10.53 -23.77 9.87
CA ASP A 418 11.08 -25.02 10.47
C ASP A 418 11.63 -25.96 9.38
N ARG A 419 10.91 -26.11 8.26
CA ARG A 419 11.38 -26.92 7.10
C ARG A 419 12.63 -26.35 6.45
N LEU A 420 12.88 -25.05 6.53
CA LEU A 420 14.12 -24.42 6.08
C LEU A 420 15.24 -24.52 7.11
N GLY A 421 15.01 -25.12 8.27
CA GLY A 421 16.00 -25.26 9.33
C GLY A 421 16.29 -23.96 10.07
N ILE A 422 15.33 -23.04 10.15
CA ILE A 422 15.41 -21.85 10.99
C ILE A 422 14.97 -22.25 12.41
N PRO A 423 15.89 -22.30 13.39
CA PRO A 423 15.57 -22.79 14.73
C PRO A 423 14.67 -21.81 15.48
N ARG A 424 13.72 -22.34 16.24
CA ARG A 424 12.89 -21.54 17.16
C ARG A 424 13.56 -21.35 18.51
N LYS A 425 13.26 -20.21 19.13
CA LYS A 425 13.43 -20.04 20.56
C LYS A 425 12.26 -20.67 21.30
N SER A 426 12.51 -21.25 22.47
CA SER A 426 11.46 -21.86 23.29
C SER A 426 10.40 -20.81 23.69
N LEU A 427 9.14 -21.04 23.27
CA LEU A 427 8.04 -20.06 23.33
C LEU A 427 7.29 -19.99 24.67
N LEU A 428 7.56 -20.91 25.59
CA LEU A 428 6.68 -21.17 26.76
C LEU A 428 6.55 -20.01 27.77
N SER A 429 7.33 -18.93 27.68
CA SER A 429 7.30 -17.85 28.67
C SER A 429 6.63 -16.54 28.22
N SER A 430 6.33 -16.35 26.93
CA SER A 430 5.95 -15.03 26.43
C SER A 430 4.44 -14.82 26.26
N TYR A 431 3.67 -15.84 25.93
CA TYR A 431 2.22 -15.73 25.73
C TYR A 431 1.47 -15.55 27.06
N TYR A 432 1.80 -16.35 28.07
CA TYR A 432 1.14 -16.29 29.38
C TYR A 432 1.22 -14.92 30.05
N SER A 433 2.29 -14.15 29.85
CA SER A 433 2.44 -12.83 30.47
C SER A 433 1.64 -11.70 29.82
N ILE A 434 1.21 -11.87 28.56
CA ILE A 434 0.33 -10.92 27.87
C ILE A 434 -1.13 -11.25 28.16
N GLU A 435 -1.49 -12.53 28.15
CA GLU A 435 -2.83 -13.00 28.55
C GLU A 435 -3.13 -12.68 30.02
N GLU A 436 -2.17 -12.89 30.96
CA GLU A 436 -2.32 -12.45 32.34
C GLU A 436 -2.56 -10.93 32.46
N LYS A 437 -1.82 -10.10 31.70
CA LYS A 437 -1.98 -8.64 31.76
C LYS A 437 -3.26 -8.16 31.07
N LEU A 438 -3.73 -8.83 30.04
CA LEU A 438 -5.02 -8.56 29.39
C LEU A 438 -6.19 -9.03 30.26
N GLY A 439 -6.06 -10.17 30.95
CA GLY A 439 -7.06 -10.68 31.88
C GLY A 439 -7.29 -9.78 33.10
N PHE A 440 -6.27 -9.07 33.57
CA PHE A 440 -6.42 -8.08 34.65
C PHE A 440 -7.23 -6.83 34.24
N LEU A 441 -7.47 -6.60 32.94
CA LEU A 441 -8.25 -5.47 32.45
C LEU A 441 -9.75 -5.74 32.37
N ASP A 442 -10.16 -7.03 32.38
CA ASP A 442 -11.57 -7.43 32.38
C ASP A 442 -12.19 -7.47 33.79
N GLU A 443 -11.38 -7.33 34.86
CA GLU A 443 -11.84 -7.37 36.25
C GLU A 443 -11.92 -5.97 36.93
N ASN A 444 -11.64 -4.85 36.26
CA ASN A 444 -11.76 -3.48 36.69
C ASN A 444 -12.50 -2.62 35.68
#